data_8f0a338b30a1ef8d9d64d3ef44bff0a8
#
_entry.id   8f0a338b30a1ef8d9d64d3ef44bff0a8
#
_cell.length_a   1.000
_cell.length_b   1.000
_cell.length_c   1.000
_cell.angle_alpha   90.00
_cell.angle_beta   90.00
_cell.angle_gamma   90.00
#
_symmetry.space_group_name_H-M   'P 1'
#
loop_
_entity.id
_entity.type
_entity.pdbx_description
1 polymer ?
#
loop_
_entity_poly.entity_id
_entity_poly.type
_entity_poly.pdbx_seq_one_letter_code
_entity_poly.pdbx_strand_id
1 'polypeptide(L)'
;MKEKLLLKSEKYDIPAILTLPDNGGKVPCVVMCHGTGSSKDEAGNQYADLADMLAEKGIASIRFDFAGCGESTDSGINQTFMAEVEDTKTAYDYACLRPEIDSDRIGIIGYSQGGRVMAMFLDTHYDRIKAAVSWSGACHNGEGAFAGWFDMFYPQAVENGYAAIPLGWRSDLIVPLAWFDQIRATNPMDALKKYTGELLVMAGDADVLVPMPHCEEIAATNEKAELIIYHDADHNFNVMTDDQSISQDLLMTTAEWFAEKL
;
A
#
# COMPACT_ATOMS: atom_id res chain seq x y z
N MET A 1 -13.11 -17.56 -2.35
CA MET A 1 -11.97 -18.51 -2.59
C MET A 1 -10.64 -17.77 -2.48
N LYS A 2 -9.60 -18.38 -1.84
CA LYS A 2 -8.23 -17.78 -1.75
C LYS A 2 -7.26 -18.61 -2.58
N GLU A 3 -6.52 -17.97 -3.49
CA GLU A 3 -5.53 -18.57 -4.37
C GLU A 3 -4.14 -18.02 -4.05
N LYS A 4 -3.22 -18.89 -3.61
CA LYS A 4 -1.81 -18.51 -3.42
C LYS A 4 -1.11 -18.50 -4.77
N LEU A 5 -0.38 -17.41 -5.03
CA LEU A 5 0.28 -17.13 -6.29
C LEU A 5 1.76 -16.85 -6.08
N LEU A 6 2.53 -17.08 -7.11
CA LEU A 6 3.92 -16.64 -7.22
C LEU A 6 4.07 -15.88 -8.55
N LEU A 7 3.83 -14.57 -8.49
CA LEU A 7 3.93 -13.70 -9.66
C LEU A 7 5.40 -13.53 -10.04
N LYS A 8 5.68 -13.23 -11.31
CA LYS A 8 7.03 -13.12 -11.82
C LYS A 8 7.39 -11.66 -12.08
N SER A 9 8.39 -11.15 -11.36
CA SER A 9 9.14 -9.97 -11.77
C SER A 9 10.35 -10.37 -12.63
N GLU A 10 11.10 -9.39 -13.09
CA GLU A 10 12.33 -9.68 -13.87
C GLU A 10 13.44 -10.33 -13.04
N LYS A 11 13.48 -10.08 -11.72
CA LYS A 11 14.61 -10.43 -10.84
C LYS A 11 14.27 -11.43 -9.75
N TYR A 12 13.01 -11.50 -9.34
CA TYR A 12 12.55 -12.32 -8.22
C TYR A 12 11.09 -12.72 -8.40
N ASP A 13 10.64 -13.61 -7.55
CA ASP A 13 9.25 -14.02 -7.48
C ASP A 13 8.51 -13.19 -6.42
N ILE A 14 7.28 -12.79 -6.72
CA ILE A 14 6.42 -11.99 -5.86
C ILE A 14 5.33 -12.89 -5.27
N PRO A 15 5.43 -13.29 -3.99
CA PRO A 15 4.36 -14.03 -3.31
C PRO A 15 3.09 -13.18 -3.23
N ALA A 16 1.97 -13.74 -3.65
CA ALA A 16 0.69 -13.03 -3.64
C ALA A 16 -0.48 -13.94 -3.25
N ILE A 17 -1.58 -13.34 -2.86
CA ILE A 17 -2.86 -14.01 -2.64
C ILE A 17 -3.94 -13.25 -3.39
N LEU A 18 -4.61 -13.94 -4.32
CA LEU A 18 -5.85 -13.48 -4.91
C LEU A 18 -7.03 -14.04 -4.10
N THR A 19 -7.85 -13.15 -3.57
CA THR A 19 -9.12 -13.52 -2.91
C THR A 19 -10.26 -13.21 -3.85
N LEU A 20 -11.05 -14.22 -4.20
CA LEU A 20 -12.22 -14.11 -5.07
C LEU A 20 -13.49 -14.32 -4.26
N PRO A 21 -14.56 -13.54 -4.46
CA PRO A 21 -15.87 -13.81 -3.90
C PRO A 21 -16.49 -15.07 -4.54
N ASP A 22 -17.50 -15.62 -3.89
CA ASP A 22 -18.18 -16.85 -4.35
C ASP A 22 -19.34 -16.58 -5.34
N ASN A 23 -19.52 -15.34 -5.76
CA ASN A 23 -20.52 -14.94 -6.75
C ASN A 23 -19.98 -15.13 -8.17
N GLY A 24 -20.70 -15.82 -9.02
CA GLY A 24 -20.34 -15.98 -10.43
C GLY A 24 -20.34 -14.66 -11.21
N GLY A 25 -19.53 -14.59 -12.29
CA GLY A 25 -19.43 -13.42 -13.17
C GLY A 25 -18.17 -12.59 -12.91
N LYS A 26 -18.03 -11.51 -13.65
CA LYS A 26 -16.92 -10.55 -13.46
C LYS A 26 -17.17 -9.63 -12.27
N VAL A 27 -16.18 -9.51 -11.40
CA VAL A 27 -16.25 -8.71 -10.17
C VAL A 27 -15.18 -7.61 -10.14
N PRO A 28 -15.40 -6.51 -9.42
CA PRO A 28 -14.35 -5.52 -9.15
C PRO A 28 -13.17 -6.16 -8.42
N CYS A 29 -12.00 -5.53 -8.48
CA CYS A 29 -10.82 -6.00 -7.75
C CYS A 29 -10.06 -4.84 -7.10
N VAL A 30 -9.54 -5.05 -5.88
CA VAL A 30 -8.69 -4.10 -5.16
C VAL A 30 -7.26 -4.65 -5.10
N VAL A 31 -6.29 -3.83 -5.56
CA VAL A 31 -4.85 -4.08 -5.43
C VAL A 31 -4.36 -3.49 -4.10
N MET A 32 -3.60 -4.24 -3.30
CA MET A 32 -3.23 -3.84 -1.94
C MET A 32 -1.72 -3.72 -1.77
N CYS A 33 -1.22 -2.50 -1.51
CA CYS A 33 0.19 -2.15 -1.35
C CYS A 33 0.51 -2.00 0.14
N HIS A 34 1.29 -2.91 0.71
CA HIS A 34 1.63 -2.92 2.14
C HIS A 34 2.67 -1.85 2.53
N GLY A 35 2.80 -1.58 3.84
CA GLY A 35 3.73 -0.61 4.41
C GLY A 35 5.17 -1.13 4.47
N THR A 36 6.07 -0.25 4.92
CA THR A 36 7.51 -0.50 4.99
C THR A 36 7.87 -1.74 5.79
N GLY A 37 8.56 -2.69 5.16
CA GLY A 37 9.05 -3.89 5.81
C GLY A 37 7.98 -4.84 6.32
N SER A 38 6.69 -4.60 6.04
CA SER A 38 5.56 -5.42 6.43
C SER A 38 5.40 -6.66 5.53
N SER A 39 4.21 -7.09 5.31
CA SER A 39 3.85 -8.20 4.41
C SER A 39 2.51 -7.92 3.75
N LYS A 40 2.15 -8.75 2.79
CA LYS A 40 0.82 -8.73 2.12
C LYS A 40 -0.38 -8.80 3.07
N ASP A 41 -0.18 -9.29 4.30
CA ASP A 41 -1.24 -9.42 5.30
C ASP A 41 -1.36 -8.18 6.21
N GLU A 42 -0.33 -7.33 6.27
CA GLU A 42 -0.18 -6.14 7.09
C GLU A 42 -0.16 -6.39 8.61
N ALA A 43 0.06 -5.32 9.39
CA ALA A 43 0.01 -5.37 10.85
C ALA A 43 -1.33 -5.93 11.32
N GLY A 44 -1.31 -6.85 12.29
CA GLY A 44 -2.52 -7.46 12.84
C GLY A 44 -3.39 -8.19 11.81
N ASN A 45 -2.88 -8.54 10.64
CA ASN A 45 -3.61 -9.13 9.51
C ASN A 45 -4.66 -8.21 8.85
N GLN A 46 -4.55 -6.90 9.02
CA GLN A 46 -5.55 -5.94 8.51
C GLN A 46 -5.87 -6.12 7.01
N TYR A 47 -4.87 -6.38 6.16
CA TYR A 47 -5.15 -6.61 4.73
C TYR A 47 -5.75 -7.98 4.45
N ALA A 48 -5.43 -9.00 5.26
CA ALA A 48 -6.06 -10.31 5.13
C ALA A 48 -7.54 -10.24 5.51
N ASP A 49 -7.87 -9.53 6.60
CA ASP A 49 -9.24 -9.34 7.08
C ASP A 49 -10.06 -8.43 6.12
N LEU A 50 -9.44 -7.34 5.61
CA LEU A 50 -10.06 -6.50 4.59
C LEU A 50 -10.39 -7.29 3.32
N ALA A 51 -9.49 -8.20 2.89
CA ALA A 51 -9.73 -9.05 1.72
C ALA A 51 -10.94 -9.97 1.91
N ASP A 52 -11.17 -10.47 3.13
CA ASP A 52 -12.35 -11.28 3.44
C ASP A 52 -13.64 -10.43 3.43
N MET A 53 -13.60 -9.24 4.04
CA MET A 53 -14.74 -8.31 4.03
C MET A 53 -15.09 -7.83 2.61
N LEU A 54 -14.10 -7.56 1.76
CA LEU A 54 -14.32 -7.23 0.35
C LEU A 54 -14.98 -8.38 -0.40
N ALA A 55 -14.51 -9.62 -0.18
CA ALA A 55 -15.09 -10.81 -0.81
C ALA A 55 -16.56 -11.02 -0.41
N GLU A 56 -16.94 -10.76 0.84
CA GLU A 56 -18.33 -10.77 1.31
C GLU A 56 -19.21 -9.72 0.58
N LYS A 57 -18.60 -8.60 0.16
CA LYS A 57 -19.27 -7.55 -0.63
C LYS A 57 -19.20 -7.79 -2.15
N GLY A 58 -18.67 -8.93 -2.59
CA GLY A 58 -18.59 -9.28 -4.01
C GLY A 58 -17.39 -8.65 -4.76
N ILE A 59 -16.37 -8.22 -4.03
CA ILE A 59 -15.16 -7.57 -4.56
C ILE A 59 -13.97 -8.51 -4.36
N ALA A 60 -13.22 -8.77 -5.43
CA ALA A 60 -11.96 -9.49 -5.34
C ALA A 60 -10.85 -8.59 -4.79
N SER A 61 -9.78 -9.20 -4.31
CA SER A 61 -8.58 -8.46 -3.93
C SER A 61 -7.31 -9.24 -4.25
N ILE A 62 -6.25 -8.52 -4.58
CA ILE A 62 -4.90 -9.08 -4.71
C ILE A 62 -3.95 -8.35 -3.78
N ARG A 63 -3.33 -9.10 -2.86
CA ARG A 63 -2.30 -8.62 -1.95
C ARG A 63 -1.02 -9.40 -2.17
N PHE A 64 0.14 -8.76 -2.06
CA PHE A 64 1.43 -9.33 -2.47
C PHE A 64 2.57 -8.78 -1.61
N ASP A 65 3.66 -9.54 -1.52
CA ASP A 65 4.86 -9.17 -0.76
C ASP A 65 5.88 -8.49 -1.68
N PHE A 66 6.35 -7.31 -1.30
CA PHE A 66 7.51 -6.68 -1.93
C PHE A 66 8.79 -7.48 -1.67
N ALA A 67 9.82 -7.26 -2.48
CA ALA A 67 11.12 -7.91 -2.31
C ALA A 67 11.63 -7.78 -0.88
N GLY A 68 12.16 -8.86 -0.28
CA GLY A 68 12.66 -8.88 1.09
C GLY A 68 11.61 -8.77 2.20
N CYS A 69 10.31 -8.79 1.85
CA CYS A 69 9.19 -8.70 2.80
C CYS A 69 8.37 -9.99 2.79
N GLY A 70 7.65 -10.25 3.88
CA GLY A 70 6.72 -11.37 4.01
C GLY A 70 7.32 -12.74 3.63
N GLU A 71 6.71 -13.42 2.67
CA GLU A 71 7.15 -14.71 2.12
C GLU A 71 8.16 -14.57 0.94
N SER A 72 8.59 -13.34 0.61
CA SER A 72 9.62 -13.13 -0.42
C SER A 72 10.92 -13.85 -0.07
N THR A 73 11.50 -14.55 -1.03
CA THR A 73 12.82 -15.19 -0.89
C THR A 73 13.98 -14.29 -1.28
N ASP A 74 13.70 -13.06 -1.76
CA ASP A 74 14.72 -12.04 -2.02
C ASP A 74 15.33 -11.55 -0.71
N SER A 75 16.61 -11.21 -0.73
CA SER A 75 17.30 -10.70 0.45
C SER A 75 16.94 -9.25 0.82
N GLY A 76 16.14 -8.59 0.01
CA GLY A 76 15.85 -7.15 0.11
C GLY A 76 16.76 -6.27 -0.74
N ILE A 77 17.85 -6.81 -1.31
CA ILE A 77 18.77 -6.01 -2.15
C ILE A 77 18.12 -5.49 -3.44
N ASN A 78 17.05 -6.14 -3.90
CA ASN A 78 16.26 -5.70 -5.04
C ASN A 78 15.07 -4.83 -4.63
N GLN A 79 14.84 -4.61 -3.34
CA GLN A 79 13.78 -3.74 -2.82
C GLN A 79 14.12 -2.27 -3.07
N THR A 80 14.03 -1.83 -4.31
CA THR A 80 14.10 -0.40 -4.63
C THR A 80 12.70 0.18 -4.65
N PHE A 81 12.55 1.47 -4.40
CA PHE A 81 11.22 2.09 -4.36
C PHE A 81 10.47 1.94 -5.71
N MET A 82 11.17 2.09 -6.83
CA MET A 82 10.53 1.88 -8.14
C MET A 82 10.27 0.40 -8.45
N ALA A 83 11.01 -0.54 -7.85
CA ALA A 83 10.66 -1.97 -7.95
C ALA A 83 9.33 -2.27 -7.24
N GLU A 84 9.03 -1.63 -6.11
CA GLU A 84 7.74 -1.77 -5.44
C GLU A 84 6.58 -1.24 -6.32
N VAL A 85 6.80 -0.17 -7.08
CA VAL A 85 5.83 0.33 -8.07
C VAL A 85 5.63 -0.66 -9.22
N GLU A 86 6.70 -1.27 -9.72
CA GLU A 86 6.62 -2.30 -10.77
C GLU A 86 5.99 -3.61 -10.26
N ASP A 87 6.24 -4.00 -9.01
CA ASP A 87 5.57 -5.14 -8.37
C ASP A 87 4.05 -4.90 -8.28
N THR A 88 3.65 -3.67 -7.92
CA THR A 88 2.25 -3.24 -7.92
C THR A 88 1.64 -3.35 -9.32
N LYS A 89 2.38 -2.90 -10.35
CA LYS A 89 1.95 -3.06 -11.73
C LYS A 89 1.81 -4.53 -12.13
N THR A 90 2.74 -5.38 -11.72
CA THR A 90 2.69 -6.83 -11.99
C THR A 90 1.45 -7.46 -11.37
N ALA A 91 1.11 -7.11 -10.12
CA ALA A 91 -0.11 -7.58 -9.46
C ALA A 91 -1.38 -7.06 -10.13
N TYR A 92 -1.40 -5.78 -10.51
CA TYR A 92 -2.50 -5.16 -11.26
C TYR A 92 -2.71 -5.83 -12.62
N ASP A 93 -1.65 -6.01 -13.41
CA ASP A 93 -1.72 -6.64 -14.73
C ASP A 93 -2.23 -8.09 -14.62
N TYR A 94 -1.75 -8.84 -13.62
CA TYR A 94 -2.24 -10.18 -13.34
C TYR A 94 -3.73 -10.18 -13.04
N ALA A 95 -4.20 -9.30 -12.16
CA ALA A 95 -5.61 -9.19 -11.83
C ALA A 95 -6.46 -8.86 -13.07
N CYS A 96 -6.03 -7.90 -13.90
CA CYS A 96 -6.75 -7.52 -15.12
C CYS A 96 -6.84 -8.63 -16.17
N LEU A 97 -5.91 -9.59 -16.17
CA LEU A 97 -5.92 -10.74 -17.08
C LEU A 97 -6.82 -11.89 -16.60
N ARG A 98 -7.30 -11.85 -15.36
CA ARG A 98 -8.20 -12.89 -14.83
C ARG A 98 -9.59 -12.79 -15.44
N PRO A 99 -10.18 -13.90 -15.91
CA PRO A 99 -11.51 -13.90 -16.50
C PRO A 99 -12.61 -13.54 -15.50
N GLU A 100 -12.36 -13.74 -14.20
CA GLU A 100 -13.29 -13.42 -13.10
C GLU A 100 -13.29 -11.92 -12.75
N ILE A 101 -12.29 -11.15 -13.19
CA ILE A 101 -12.12 -9.74 -12.82
C ILE A 101 -12.66 -8.83 -13.91
N ASP A 102 -13.37 -7.79 -13.49
CA ASP A 102 -13.77 -6.67 -14.32
C ASP A 102 -12.65 -5.61 -14.32
N SER A 103 -11.84 -5.59 -15.36
CA SER A 103 -10.70 -4.68 -15.50
C SER A 103 -11.07 -3.19 -15.60
N ASP A 104 -12.36 -2.88 -15.79
CA ASP A 104 -12.86 -1.50 -15.78
C ASP A 104 -13.27 -1.03 -14.39
N ARG A 105 -13.25 -1.93 -13.39
CA ARG A 105 -13.60 -1.67 -11.98
C ARG A 105 -12.49 -2.10 -11.04
N ILE A 106 -11.32 -1.45 -11.19
CA ILE A 106 -10.15 -1.70 -10.31
C ILE A 106 -10.02 -0.58 -9.30
N GLY A 107 -9.89 -0.97 -8.03
CA GLY A 107 -9.48 -0.12 -6.93
C GLY A 107 -8.04 -0.40 -6.50
N ILE A 108 -7.48 0.50 -5.73
CA ILE A 108 -6.15 0.34 -5.12
C ILE A 108 -6.14 0.89 -3.70
N ILE A 109 -5.43 0.22 -2.80
CA ILE A 109 -5.18 0.73 -1.45
C ILE A 109 -3.70 0.70 -1.14
N GLY A 110 -3.22 1.74 -0.47
CA GLY A 110 -1.84 1.80 0.01
C GLY A 110 -1.78 2.25 1.46
N TYR A 111 -1.02 1.53 2.28
CA TYR A 111 -0.78 1.85 3.67
C TYR A 111 0.65 2.35 3.88
N SER A 112 0.82 3.50 4.58
CA SER A 112 2.15 4.04 4.90
C SER A 112 3.01 4.23 3.64
N GLN A 113 4.16 3.56 3.51
CA GLN A 113 4.95 3.53 2.27
C GLN A 113 4.15 2.99 1.08
N GLY A 114 3.27 1.99 1.30
CA GLY A 114 2.38 1.49 0.26
C GLY A 114 1.47 2.58 -0.32
N GLY A 115 1.10 3.60 0.47
CA GLY A 115 0.42 4.80 -0.01
C GLY A 115 1.27 5.61 -0.97
N ARG A 116 2.59 5.72 -0.70
CA ARG A 116 3.54 6.35 -1.62
C ARG A 116 3.72 5.55 -2.91
N VAL A 117 3.78 4.21 -2.80
CA VAL A 117 3.83 3.30 -3.97
C VAL A 117 2.57 3.46 -4.82
N MET A 118 1.39 3.43 -4.18
CA MET A 118 0.11 3.67 -4.83
C MET A 118 0.09 5.00 -5.58
N ALA A 119 0.55 6.10 -4.96
CA ALA A 119 0.60 7.41 -5.59
C ALA A 119 1.46 7.41 -6.85
N MET A 120 2.65 6.78 -6.81
CA MET A 120 3.51 6.68 -7.99
C MET A 120 2.96 5.72 -9.06
N PHE A 121 2.25 4.67 -8.68
CA PHE A 121 1.52 3.82 -9.62
C PHE A 121 0.42 4.62 -10.34
N LEU A 122 -0.32 5.45 -9.62
CA LEU A 122 -1.35 6.33 -10.17
C LEU A 122 -0.78 7.39 -11.14
N ASP A 123 0.52 7.74 -11.07
CA ASP A 123 1.14 8.68 -12.01
C ASP A 123 0.97 8.26 -13.48
N THR A 124 0.94 6.96 -13.73
CA THR A 124 0.81 6.36 -15.07
C THR A 124 -0.50 5.59 -15.30
N HIS A 125 -1.27 5.33 -14.22
CA HIS A 125 -2.52 4.55 -14.28
C HIS A 125 -3.73 5.32 -13.73
N TYR A 126 -3.64 6.66 -13.68
CA TYR A 126 -4.66 7.54 -13.11
C TYR A 126 -6.05 7.37 -13.76
N ASP A 127 -6.12 6.96 -15.02
CA ASP A 127 -7.36 6.74 -15.78
C ASP A 127 -7.86 5.29 -15.72
N ARG A 128 -7.09 4.37 -15.13
CA ARG A 128 -7.40 2.95 -15.02
C ARG A 128 -7.96 2.56 -13.66
N ILE A 129 -7.67 3.35 -12.63
CA ILE A 129 -8.12 3.10 -11.26
C ILE A 129 -9.36 3.93 -10.97
N LYS A 130 -10.44 3.26 -10.55
CA LYS A 130 -11.73 3.91 -10.24
C LYS A 130 -11.74 4.52 -8.85
N ALA A 131 -11.15 3.82 -7.87
CA ALA A 131 -11.20 4.16 -6.47
C ALA A 131 -9.83 3.87 -5.81
N ALA A 132 -9.32 4.84 -5.05
CA ALA A 132 -8.05 4.72 -4.34
C ALA A 132 -8.24 5.01 -2.84
N VAL A 133 -7.59 4.23 -1.98
CA VAL A 133 -7.61 4.42 -0.53
C VAL A 133 -6.20 4.60 -0.01
N SER A 134 -5.97 5.64 0.79
CA SER A 134 -4.71 5.90 1.49
C SER A 134 -4.91 5.73 3.00
N TRP A 135 -4.29 4.72 3.59
CA TRP A 135 -4.18 4.59 5.03
C TRP A 135 -2.86 5.18 5.51
N SER A 136 -2.88 6.30 6.21
CA SER A 136 -1.67 6.99 6.70
C SER A 136 -0.54 7.03 5.68
N GLY A 137 -0.84 7.44 4.43
CA GLY A 137 0.08 7.34 3.29
C GLY A 137 1.28 8.28 3.41
N ALA A 138 2.50 7.76 3.24
CA ALA A 138 3.76 8.53 3.28
C ALA A 138 4.06 9.22 1.94
N CYS A 139 3.13 10.05 1.42
CA CYS A 139 3.13 10.55 0.04
C CYS A 139 3.86 11.87 -0.18
N HIS A 140 4.50 12.48 0.83
CA HIS A 140 5.24 13.74 0.63
C HIS A 140 6.37 13.57 -0.38
N ASN A 141 6.57 14.60 -1.21
CA ASN A 141 7.68 14.66 -2.16
C ASN A 141 9.03 14.68 -1.42
N GLY A 142 10.08 14.16 -2.07
CA GLY A 142 11.39 14.06 -1.46
C GLY A 142 11.41 13.07 -0.29
N GLU A 143 12.18 13.34 0.75
CA GLU A 143 12.35 12.43 1.89
C GLU A 143 11.06 12.23 2.70
N GLY A 144 10.26 13.29 2.87
CA GLY A 144 8.97 13.24 3.55
C GLY A 144 9.05 12.58 4.93
N ALA A 145 8.18 11.60 5.20
CA ALA A 145 8.16 10.84 6.44
C ALA A 145 9.43 10.00 6.69
N PHE A 146 10.27 9.82 5.68
CA PHE A 146 11.54 9.06 5.78
C PHE A 146 12.76 9.91 6.13
N ALA A 147 12.62 11.23 6.38
CA ALA A 147 13.75 12.11 6.66
C ALA A 147 14.68 11.56 7.77
N GLY A 148 14.11 11.03 8.87
CA GLY A 148 14.89 10.42 9.94
C GLY A 148 15.69 9.17 9.51
N TRP A 149 15.20 8.44 8.49
CA TRP A 149 15.94 7.31 7.91
C TRP A 149 17.11 7.79 7.07
N PHE A 150 16.95 8.90 6.36
CA PHE A 150 18.06 9.52 5.63
C PHE A 150 19.16 9.97 6.58
N ASP A 151 18.83 10.60 7.68
CA ASP A 151 19.83 11.03 8.66
C ASP A 151 20.63 9.86 9.26
N MET A 152 19.92 8.74 9.58
CA MET A 152 20.53 7.61 10.28
C MET A 152 21.19 6.59 9.35
N PHE A 153 20.58 6.27 8.20
CA PHE A 153 20.91 5.09 7.42
C PHE A 153 21.45 5.39 6.02
N TYR A 154 21.18 6.57 5.44
CA TYR A 154 21.70 6.93 4.13
C TYR A 154 23.24 6.90 4.06
N PRO A 155 24.00 7.39 5.07
CA PRO A 155 25.46 7.27 5.06
C PRO A 155 25.94 5.81 4.96
N GLN A 156 25.28 4.88 5.67
CA GLN A 156 25.60 3.45 5.58
C GLN A 156 25.30 2.90 4.18
N ALA A 157 24.17 3.31 3.59
CA ALA A 157 23.79 2.88 2.25
C ALA A 157 24.80 3.38 1.19
N VAL A 158 25.30 4.61 1.34
CA VAL A 158 26.34 5.16 0.46
C VAL A 158 27.65 4.37 0.56
N GLU A 159 28.07 3.99 1.78
CA GLU A 159 29.32 3.26 2.01
C GLU A 159 29.25 1.80 1.52
N ASN A 160 28.12 1.11 1.77
CA ASN A 160 28.03 -0.35 1.58
C ASN A 160 27.15 -0.75 0.38
N GLY A 161 26.48 0.22 -0.28
CA GLY A 161 25.49 -0.04 -1.32
C GLY A 161 24.08 -0.34 -0.76
N TYR A 162 23.95 -0.54 0.55
CA TYR A 162 22.71 -0.76 1.27
C TYR A 162 22.83 -0.37 2.74
N ALA A 163 21.69 -0.20 3.40
CA ALA A 163 21.58 -0.11 4.86
C ALA A 163 20.79 -1.29 5.41
N ALA A 164 21.14 -1.73 6.63
CA ALA A 164 20.36 -2.69 7.41
C ALA A 164 19.60 -1.93 8.50
N ILE A 165 18.29 -1.85 8.36
CA ILE A 165 17.43 -1.03 9.22
C ILE A 165 16.74 -1.91 10.25
N PRO A 166 17.03 -1.75 11.56
CA PRO A 166 16.38 -2.51 12.61
C PRO A 166 14.95 -2.03 12.82
N LEU A 167 13.97 -2.90 12.60
CA LEU A 167 12.56 -2.61 12.81
C LEU A 167 12.04 -3.16 14.15
N GLY A 168 12.81 -3.99 14.84
CA GLY A 168 12.49 -4.52 16.17
C GLY A 168 11.51 -5.70 16.20
N TRP A 169 10.63 -5.81 15.23
CA TRP A 169 9.59 -6.85 15.14
C TRP A 169 9.86 -7.90 14.03
N ARG A 170 10.94 -7.73 13.28
CA ARG A 170 11.45 -8.68 12.27
C ARG A 170 12.99 -8.61 12.24
N SER A 171 13.62 -9.46 11.43
CA SER A 171 15.03 -9.28 11.04
C SER A 171 15.23 -7.93 10.36
N ASP A 172 16.44 -7.41 10.43
CA ASP A 172 16.77 -6.13 9.81
C ASP A 172 16.28 -6.07 8.35
N LEU A 173 15.66 -4.95 8.01
CA LEU A 173 15.24 -4.66 6.64
C LEU A 173 16.45 -4.19 5.85
N ILE A 174 16.78 -4.91 4.78
CA ILE A 174 17.85 -4.51 3.86
C ILE A 174 17.29 -3.50 2.86
N VAL A 175 17.81 -2.27 2.90
CA VAL A 175 17.37 -1.18 2.03
C VAL A 175 18.54 -0.73 1.17
N PRO A 176 18.52 -0.97 -0.16
CA PRO A 176 19.59 -0.58 -1.05
C PRO A 176 19.69 0.94 -1.22
N LEU A 177 20.88 1.45 -1.54
CA LEU A 177 21.09 2.88 -1.82
C LEU A 177 20.10 3.43 -2.85
N ALA A 178 19.78 2.64 -3.87
CA ALA A 178 18.84 3.04 -4.91
C ALA A 178 17.44 3.34 -4.37
N TRP A 179 16.99 2.70 -3.27
CA TRP A 179 15.73 3.03 -2.63
C TRP A 179 15.73 4.48 -2.11
N PHE A 180 16.78 4.87 -1.38
CA PHE A 180 16.92 6.23 -0.85
C PHE A 180 16.97 7.27 -1.98
N ASP A 181 17.79 7.03 -3.01
CA ASP A 181 17.93 7.95 -4.14
C ASP A 181 16.60 8.11 -4.89
N GLN A 182 15.83 7.03 -5.05
CA GLN A 182 14.52 7.05 -5.71
C GLN A 182 13.45 7.73 -4.84
N ILE A 183 13.47 7.55 -3.52
CA ILE A 183 12.59 8.29 -2.59
C ILE A 183 12.78 9.80 -2.77
N ARG A 184 14.04 10.29 -2.80
CA ARG A 184 14.35 11.71 -3.03
C ARG A 184 13.92 12.21 -4.41
N ALA A 185 14.02 11.38 -5.42
CA ALA A 185 13.78 11.75 -6.82
C ALA A 185 12.30 11.69 -7.23
N THR A 186 11.42 11.10 -6.41
CA THR A 186 10.01 10.92 -6.76
C THR A 186 9.12 11.99 -6.12
N ASN A 187 8.02 12.29 -6.82
CA ASN A 187 7.07 13.33 -6.43
C ASN A 187 5.63 12.77 -6.33
N PRO A 188 5.34 11.96 -5.28
CA PRO A 188 4.01 11.31 -5.13
C PRO A 188 2.86 12.31 -5.02
N MET A 189 3.07 13.47 -4.37
CA MET A 189 2.03 14.51 -4.29
C MET A 189 1.67 15.08 -5.67
N ASP A 190 2.66 15.21 -6.57
CA ASP A 190 2.39 15.67 -7.94
C ASP A 190 1.72 14.58 -8.79
N ALA A 191 2.02 13.31 -8.52
CA ALA A 191 1.32 12.17 -9.10
C ALA A 191 -0.15 12.12 -8.68
N LEU A 192 -0.45 12.29 -7.39
CA LEU A 192 -1.82 12.32 -6.86
C LEU A 192 -2.66 13.46 -7.46
N LYS A 193 -2.09 14.62 -7.75
CA LYS A 193 -2.81 15.74 -8.42
C LYS A 193 -3.33 15.37 -9.81
N LYS A 194 -2.76 14.35 -10.47
CA LYS A 194 -3.24 13.86 -11.78
C LYS A 194 -4.42 12.91 -11.63
N TYR A 195 -4.59 12.31 -10.46
CA TYR A 195 -5.65 11.36 -10.21
C TYR A 195 -6.97 12.09 -9.92
N THR A 196 -7.98 11.86 -10.74
CA THR A 196 -9.31 12.48 -10.64
C THR A 196 -10.42 11.46 -10.31
N GLY A 197 -10.03 10.21 -10.00
CA GLY A 197 -10.95 9.17 -9.52
C GLY A 197 -11.39 9.42 -8.07
N GLU A 198 -12.14 8.49 -7.52
CA GLU A 198 -12.58 8.54 -6.12
C GLU A 198 -11.38 8.27 -5.19
N LEU A 199 -11.17 9.11 -4.17
CA LEU A 199 -10.07 9.00 -3.22
C LEU A 199 -10.59 9.04 -1.79
N LEU A 200 -10.26 8.04 -0.98
CA LEU A 200 -10.47 8.06 0.46
C LEU A 200 -9.11 8.14 1.16
N VAL A 201 -8.99 9.10 2.06
CA VAL A 201 -7.79 9.26 2.91
C VAL A 201 -8.20 9.02 4.35
N MET A 202 -7.51 8.11 5.04
CA MET A 202 -7.79 7.74 6.42
C MET A 202 -6.52 7.95 7.24
N ALA A 203 -6.62 8.62 8.37
CA ALA A 203 -5.51 9.02 9.22
C ALA A 203 -5.84 8.89 10.70
N GLY A 204 -4.83 8.56 11.52
CA GLY A 204 -4.90 8.67 12.97
C GLY A 204 -4.34 10.03 13.43
N ASP A 205 -4.97 10.68 14.39
CA ASP A 205 -4.45 11.97 14.91
C ASP A 205 -3.33 11.79 15.95
N ALA A 206 -3.13 10.57 16.46
CA ALA A 206 -1.98 10.19 17.30
C ALA A 206 -0.83 9.52 16.49
N ASP A 207 -0.91 9.50 15.15
CA ASP A 207 0.15 8.98 14.28
C ASP A 207 1.39 9.89 14.31
N VAL A 208 2.51 9.35 14.82
CA VAL A 208 3.80 10.06 14.92
C VAL A 208 4.75 9.74 13.75
N LEU A 209 4.41 8.75 12.90
CA LEU A 209 5.21 8.36 11.74
C LEU A 209 4.78 9.12 10.48
N VAL A 210 3.48 9.20 10.23
CA VAL A 210 2.89 10.01 9.17
C VAL A 210 1.87 10.96 9.80
N PRO A 211 2.30 12.14 10.25
CA PRO A 211 1.42 13.07 10.96
C PRO A 211 0.18 13.45 10.14
N MET A 212 -0.95 13.60 10.83
CA MET A 212 -2.25 13.93 10.24
C MET A 212 -2.21 15.06 9.19
N PRO A 213 -1.46 16.18 9.36
CA PRO A 213 -1.39 17.21 8.32
C PRO A 213 -0.91 16.69 6.94
N HIS A 214 -0.08 15.64 6.92
CA HIS A 214 0.33 15.01 5.65
C HIS A 214 -0.84 14.35 4.94
N CYS A 215 -1.76 13.73 5.68
CA CYS A 215 -2.97 13.12 5.13
C CYS A 215 -3.98 14.17 4.67
N GLU A 216 -4.09 15.31 5.38
CA GLU A 216 -4.88 16.46 4.93
C GLU A 216 -4.38 17.02 3.60
N GLU A 217 -3.05 17.12 3.41
CA GLU A 217 -2.45 17.54 2.13
C GLU A 217 -2.72 16.52 1.01
N ILE A 218 -2.70 15.19 1.32
CA ILE A 218 -3.07 14.16 0.34
C ILE A 218 -4.53 14.37 -0.11
N ALA A 219 -5.46 14.53 0.83
CA ALA A 219 -6.87 14.77 0.51
C ALA A 219 -7.05 16.04 -0.32
N ALA A 220 -6.29 17.10 -0.04
CA ALA A 220 -6.35 18.36 -0.79
C ALA A 220 -5.87 18.25 -2.25
N THR A 221 -5.24 17.13 -2.67
CA THR A 221 -4.82 16.93 -4.07
C THR A 221 -5.98 16.62 -5.02
N ASN A 222 -7.14 16.21 -4.49
CA ASN A 222 -8.26 15.71 -5.30
C ASN A 222 -9.59 16.27 -4.78
N GLU A 223 -10.37 16.92 -5.65
CA GLU A 223 -11.67 17.54 -5.29
C GLU A 223 -12.73 16.51 -4.83
N LYS A 224 -12.56 15.24 -5.19
CA LYS A 224 -13.45 14.13 -4.76
C LYS A 224 -12.94 13.40 -3.53
N ALA A 225 -11.83 13.87 -2.94
CA ALA A 225 -11.29 13.18 -1.79
C ALA A 225 -12.21 13.28 -0.58
N GLU A 226 -12.41 12.15 0.08
CA GLU A 226 -13.01 12.04 1.40
C GLU A 226 -11.87 11.87 2.41
N LEU A 227 -11.91 12.58 3.54
CA LEU A 227 -10.93 12.47 4.62
C LEU A 227 -11.63 12.00 5.89
N ILE A 228 -11.15 10.90 6.46
CA ILE A 228 -11.61 10.38 7.75
C ILE A 228 -10.43 10.41 8.73
N ILE A 229 -10.62 11.06 9.87
CA ILE A 229 -9.64 11.13 10.95
C ILE A 229 -10.14 10.32 12.13
N TYR A 230 -9.31 9.35 12.56
CA TYR A 230 -9.57 8.55 13.75
C TYR A 230 -8.91 9.16 14.97
N HIS A 231 -9.71 9.48 15.98
CA HIS A 231 -9.26 10.06 17.23
C HIS A 231 -8.47 9.04 18.05
N ASP A 232 -7.35 9.47 18.64
CA ASP A 232 -6.45 8.63 19.45
C ASP A 232 -5.91 7.40 18.69
N ALA A 233 -5.97 7.39 17.36
CA ALA A 233 -5.41 6.32 16.54
C ALA A 233 -3.92 6.54 16.27
N ASP A 234 -3.13 5.52 16.54
CA ASP A 234 -1.72 5.45 16.18
C ASP A 234 -1.54 5.13 14.67
N HIS A 235 -0.29 4.99 14.24
CA HIS A 235 0.03 4.66 12.84
C HIS A 235 -0.63 3.36 12.36
N ASN A 236 -0.80 2.37 13.25
CA ASN A 236 -1.41 1.07 12.93
C ASN A 236 -2.92 1.04 13.19
N PHE A 237 -3.55 2.20 13.42
CA PHE A 237 -4.97 2.30 13.78
C PHE A 237 -5.33 1.40 14.98
N ASN A 238 -4.46 1.36 15.97
CA ASN A 238 -4.59 0.64 17.23
C ASN A 238 -4.77 -0.88 17.10
N VAL A 239 -4.47 -1.49 15.93
CA VAL A 239 -4.63 -2.93 15.72
C VAL A 239 -3.74 -3.78 16.65
N MET A 240 -2.65 -3.20 17.15
CA MET A 240 -1.71 -3.86 18.06
C MET A 240 -2.03 -3.61 19.55
N THR A 241 -3.16 -3.00 19.85
CA THR A 241 -3.62 -2.70 21.22
C THR A 241 -4.73 -3.68 21.67
N ASP A 242 -5.11 -3.62 22.95
CA ASP A 242 -6.22 -4.43 23.48
C ASP A 242 -7.58 -3.96 22.93
N ASP A 243 -7.72 -2.66 22.63
CA ASP A 243 -8.92 -2.11 21.97
C ASP A 243 -8.70 -1.94 20.48
N GLN A 244 -9.25 -2.85 19.72
CA GLN A 244 -9.17 -2.87 18.25
C GLN A 244 -10.40 -2.24 17.56
N SER A 245 -11.24 -1.52 18.29
CA SER A 245 -12.48 -0.94 17.74
C SER A 245 -12.21 0.01 16.57
N ILE A 246 -11.15 0.83 16.65
CA ILE A 246 -10.72 1.72 15.56
C ILE A 246 -10.28 0.92 14.33
N SER A 247 -9.46 -0.12 14.52
CA SER A 247 -9.03 -0.97 13.40
C SER A 247 -10.21 -1.69 12.75
N GLN A 248 -11.17 -2.19 13.52
CA GLN A 248 -12.37 -2.82 12.99
C GLN A 248 -13.23 -1.84 12.19
N ASP A 249 -13.42 -0.61 12.68
CA ASP A 249 -14.15 0.43 11.98
C ASP A 249 -13.43 0.87 10.70
N LEU A 250 -12.10 1.00 10.73
CA LEU A 250 -11.26 1.26 9.55
C LEU A 250 -11.50 0.24 8.44
N LEU A 251 -11.48 -1.06 8.78
CA LEU A 251 -11.69 -2.16 7.84
C LEU A 251 -13.10 -2.13 7.25
N MET A 252 -14.11 -1.99 8.11
CA MET A 252 -15.51 -1.95 7.71
C MET A 252 -15.79 -0.74 6.81
N THR A 253 -15.38 0.45 7.21
CA THR A 253 -15.53 1.69 6.44
C THR A 253 -14.83 1.59 5.08
N THR A 254 -13.62 1.04 5.04
CA THR A 254 -12.88 0.83 3.77
C THR A 254 -13.62 -0.12 2.84
N ALA A 255 -14.11 -1.26 3.37
CA ALA A 255 -14.81 -2.24 2.56
C ALA A 255 -16.16 -1.70 2.05
N GLU A 256 -16.89 -0.93 2.86
CA GLU A 256 -18.13 -0.27 2.47
C GLU A 256 -17.91 0.79 1.41
N TRP A 257 -16.88 1.62 1.58
CA TRP A 257 -16.54 2.65 0.63
C TRP A 257 -16.16 2.06 -0.74
N PHE A 258 -15.33 1.01 -0.80
CA PHE A 258 -15.05 0.33 -2.06
C PHE A 258 -16.30 -0.28 -2.70
N ALA A 259 -17.23 -0.84 -1.91
CA ALA A 259 -18.47 -1.41 -2.42
C ALA A 259 -19.41 -0.34 -3.02
N GLU A 260 -19.31 0.91 -2.57
CA GLU A 260 -20.05 2.03 -3.15
C GLU A 260 -19.41 2.55 -4.44
N LYS A 261 -18.07 2.55 -4.53
CA LYS A 261 -17.33 3.22 -5.60
C LYS A 261 -16.92 2.28 -6.76
N LEU A 262 -16.95 0.95 -6.55
CA LEU A 262 -16.60 -0.06 -7.54
C LEU A 262 -17.82 -0.83 -8.06
#